data_b22fb3d19bb2ff1a9d8557a8c6f9043f
#
_entry.id   b22fb3d19bb2ff1a9d8557a8c6f9043f
#
_cell.length_a   1.000
_cell.length_b   1.000
_cell.length_c   1.000
_cell.angle_alpha   90.00
_cell.angle_beta   90.00
_cell.angle_gamma   90.00
#
_symmetry.space_group_name_H-M   'P 1'
#
loop_
_entity.id
_entity.type
_entity.pdbx_description
1 polymer ?
#
loop_
_entity_poly.entity_id
_entity_poly.type
_entity_poly.pdbx_seq_one_letter_code
_entity_poly.pdbx_strand_id
1 'polypeptide(L)'
;MDLWSMALATSIEGDDFMWKYDKKLQYPINITGPDLMMAKNILTQFGGANGELAASLRYLTMRYSMPDDEGRALLTDIGTEEMAHVEMISAMVYQLMQGASVDDLKKAGLDGMFTEHGFGLYPTNAQGYPFRVDYFSITGDPIADLAENLAAEQKARAIYENLMSLTNRPDIIAPLSFLRQREIVHYQRFLELYRKYQKQYTCK
;
A
#
# COMPACT_ATOMS: atom_id res chain seq x y z
N MET A 1 -5.55 12.01 35.95
CA MET A 1 -4.94 13.08 35.17
C MET A 1 -5.05 12.65 33.73
N ASP A 2 -5.84 13.35 32.95
CA ASP A 2 -6.24 13.00 31.60
C ASP A 2 -5.09 13.27 30.63
N LEU A 3 -4.65 12.25 29.91
CA LEU A 3 -3.55 12.34 28.92
C LEU A 3 -3.85 13.30 27.75
N TRP A 4 -5.10 13.79 27.67
CA TRP A 4 -5.53 14.77 26.67
C TRP A 4 -5.28 16.23 27.07
N SER A 5 -5.04 16.50 28.34
CA SER A 5 -4.85 17.88 28.84
C SER A 5 -3.41 18.38 28.76
N MET A 6 -2.42 17.55 28.47
CA MET A 6 -1.01 17.96 28.35
C MET A 6 -0.60 18.40 26.94
N ALA A 7 -1.44 18.23 25.94
CA ALA A 7 -1.13 18.60 24.55
C ALA A 7 -1.50 20.04 24.15
N LEU A 8 -2.04 20.83 25.06
CA LEU A 8 -2.63 22.15 24.75
C LEU A 8 -1.85 23.36 25.29
N ALA A 9 -0.62 23.21 25.75
CA ALA A 9 0.14 24.27 26.42
C ALA A 9 1.38 24.77 25.68
N THR A 10 1.47 24.59 24.37
CA THR A 10 2.42 25.37 23.55
C THR A 10 1.64 26.20 22.56
N SER A 11 1.81 27.52 22.59
CA SER A 11 1.28 28.45 21.61
C SER A 11 1.82 28.10 20.23
N ILE A 12 1.06 27.34 19.45
CA ILE A 12 1.37 27.05 18.06
C ILE A 12 0.74 28.18 17.25
N GLU A 13 1.56 29.01 16.64
CA GLU A 13 1.12 30.07 15.75
C GLU A 13 0.45 29.47 14.50
N GLY A 14 -0.64 30.04 14.09
CA GLY A 14 -1.77 29.66 13.22
C GLY A 14 -1.59 28.84 11.96
N ASP A 15 -0.39 28.46 11.49
CA ASP A 15 -0.21 27.69 10.24
C ASP A 15 0.20 26.21 10.45
N ASP A 16 0.62 25.84 11.65
CA ASP A 16 1.17 24.48 11.91
C ASP A 16 0.10 23.39 12.14
N PHE A 17 -1.17 23.75 12.26
CA PHE A 17 -2.27 22.78 12.46
C PHE A 17 -2.97 22.35 11.16
N MET A 18 -2.63 22.97 10.03
CA MET A 18 -3.31 22.61 8.79
C MET A 18 -2.74 21.32 8.23
N TRP A 19 -3.57 20.27 8.18
CA TRP A 19 -3.21 19.06 7.46
C TRP A 19 -2.89 19.41 5.99
N LYS A 20 -1.70 19.05 5.54
CA LYS A 20 -1.24 19.29 4.18
C LYS A 20 -1.25 17.98 3.40
N TYR A 21 -1.89 18.00 2.25
CA TYR A 21 -1.88 16.91 1.28
C TYR A 21 -1.26 17.41 -0.02
N ASP A 22 -0.22 16.76 -0.47
CA ASP A 22 0.34 17.04 -1.80
C ASP A 22 -0.53 16.37 -2.86
N LYS A 23 -1.31 17.16 -3.59
CA LYS A 23 -2.25 16.71 -4.63
C LYS A 23 -1.53 16.21 -5.90
N LYS A 24 -0.46 15.47 -5.72
CA LYS A 24 0.31 14.86 -6.80
C LYS A 24 0.55 13.39 -6.46
N LEU A 25 0.35 12.53 -7.47
CA LEU A 25 0.81 11.15 -7.36
C LEU A 25 2.33 11.13 -7.18
N GLN A 26 2.83 10.22 -6.37
CA GLN A 26 4.26 10.04 -6.13
C GLN A 26 5.03 9.73 -7.43
N TYR A 27 4.37 9.05 -8.36
CA TYR A 27 4.83 8.86 -9.73
C TYR A 27 3.67 9.14 -10.70
N PRO A 28 3.89 9.83 -11.84
CA PRO A 28 2.82 10.15 -12.78
C PRO A 28 2.24 8.91 -13.45
N ILE A 29 0.90 8.84 -13.53
CA ILE A 29 0.16 7.77 -14.18
C ILE A 29 -0.53 8.33 -15.41
N ASN A 30 -0.12 7.88 -16.60
CA ASN A 30 -0.66 8.31 -17.89
C ASN A 30 -0.87 7.09 -18.80
N ILE A 31 -1.98 6.38 -18.58
CA ILE A 31 -2.33 5.19 -19.35
C ILE A 31 -2.98 5.61 -20.66
N THR A 32 -2.47 5.09 -21.78
CA THR A 32 -2.86 5.55 -23.13
C THR A 32 -4.12 4.86 -23.68
N GLY A 33 -4.73 3.93 -22.95
CA GLY A 33 -5.97 3.26 -23.38
C GLY A 33 -6.33 2.10 -22.48
N PRO A 34 -7.56 1.58 -22.59
CA PRO A 34 -8.06 0.54 -21.71
C PRO A 34 -7.28 -0.78 -21.83
N ASP A 35 -7.21 -1.48 -20.71
CA ASP A 35 -6.76 -2.87 -20.61
C ASP A 35 -7.39 -3.49 -19.37
N LEU A 36 -8.56 -4.09 -19.55
CA LEU A 36 -9.37 -4.61 -18.44
C LEU A 36 -8.74 -5.84 -17.78
N MET A 37 -7.94 -6.61 -18.53
CA MET A 37 -7.23 -7.74 -17.92
C MET A 37 -6.12 -7.27 -17.00
N MET A 38 -5.37 -6.25 -17.40
CA MET A 38 -4.38 -5.62 -16.53
C MET A 38 -5.04 -4.89 -15.37
N ALA A 39 -6.16 -4.17 -15.58
CA ALA A 39 -6.92 -3.54 -14.50
C ALA A 39 -7.32 -4.59 -13.43
N LYS A 40 -7.89 -5.72 -13.87
CA LYS A 40 -8.26 -6.83 -12.99
C LYS A 40 -7.06 -7.39 -12.21
N ASN A 41 -5.93 -7.62 -12.87
CA ASN A 41 -4.74 -8.17 -12.24
C ASN A 41 -4.12 -7.19 -11.23
N ILE A 42 -4.09 -5.90 -11.55
CA ILE A 42 -3.56 -4.84 -10.68
C ILE A 42 -4.40 -4.66 -9.41
N LEU A 43 -5.69 -4.98 -9.41
CA LEU A 43 -6.51 -5.01 -8.19
C LEU A 43 -5.90 -5.86 -7.07
N THR A 44 -5.06 -6.86 -7.39
CA THR A 44 -4.33 -7.63 -6.39
C THR A 44 -3.45 -6.73 -5.51
N GLN A 45 -2.89 -5.67 -6.05
CA GLN A 45 -2.11 -4.68 -5.28
C GLN A 45 -2.99 -3.62 -4.62
N PHE A 46 -4.27 -3.52 -4.98
CA PHE A 46 -5.22 -2.66 -4.28
C PHE A 46 -5.75 -3.31 -3.01
N GLY A 47 -6.50 -4.39 -3.14
CA GLY A 47 -7.23 -5.02 -2.03
C GLY A 47 -6.78 -6.45 -1.69
N GLY A 48 -5.68 -6.93 -2.26
CA GLY A 48 -5.12 -8.25 -1.95
C GLY A 48 -4.35 -8.29 -0.63
N ALA A 49 -4.08 -9.51 -0.15
CA ALA A 49 -3.41 -9.74 1.14
C ALA A 49 -1.98 -9.18 1.22
N ASN A 50 -1.32 -9.01 0.08
CA ASN A 50 0.03 -8.46 -0.03
C ASN A 50 0.01 -7.16 -0.87
N GLY A 51 -1.14 -6.48 -0.91
CA GLY A 51 -1.30 -5.22 -1.62
C GLY A 51 -1.10 -4.02 -0.70
N GLU A 52 -1.07 -2.84 -1.29
CA GLU A 52 -0.71 -1.57 -0.67
C GLU A 52 -1.63 -1.19 0.50
N LEU A 53 -2.94 -1.47 0.40
CA LEU A 53 -3.88 -1.18 1.49
C LEU A 53 -3.58 -2.03 2.73
N ALA A 54 -3.25 -3.32 2.54
CA ALA A 54 -2.86 -4.20 3.63
C ALA A 54 -1.53 -3.76 4.25
N ALA A 55 -0.54 -3.38 3.43
CA ALA A 55 0.76 -2.89 3.87
C ALA A 55 0.62 -1.62 4.70
N SER A 56 -0.09 -0.62 4.20
CA SER A 56 -0.31 0.64 4.90
C SER A 56 -0.95 0.44 6.28
N LEU A 57 -2.08 -0.26 6.35
CA LEU A 57 -2.78 -0.49 7.62
C LEU A 57 -1.95 -1.31 8.60
N ARG A 58 -1.20 -2.31 8.11
CA ARG A 58 -0.26 -3.10 8.91
C ARG A 58 0.77 -2.19 9.59
N TYR A 59 1.49 -1.38 8.83
CA TYR A 59 2.59 -0.56 9.35
C TYR A 59 2.09 0.56 10.27
N LEU A 60 1.04 1.26 9.87
CA LEU A 60 0.43 2.32 10.68
C LEU A 60 -0.16 1.83 12.00
N THR A 61 -0.53 0.56 12.09
CA THR A 61 -1.02 -0.04 13.34
C THR A 61 0.13 -0.59 14.18
N MET A 62 1.09 -1.30 13.58
CA MET A 62 2.27 -1.85 14.27
C MET A 62 3.15 -0.78 14.90
N ARG A 63 3.14 0.45 14.38
CA ARG A 63 3.94 1.55 14.94
C ARG A 63 3.73 1.78 16.43
N TYR A 64 2.54 1.50 16.96
CA TYR A 64 2.20 1.72 18.36
C TYR A 64 2.85 0.72 19.32
N SER A 65 3.32 -0.42 18.84
CA SER A 65 4.06 -1.43 19.61
C SER A 65 5.58 -1.32 19.45
N MET A 66 6.09 -0.39 18.64
CA MET A 66 7.53 -0.19 18.51
C MET A 66 8.16 0.40 19.79
N PRO A 67 9.33 -0.11 20.21
CA PRO A 67 9.92 0.24 21.52
C PRO A 67 10.49 1.65 21.59
N ASP A 68 10.83 2.26 20.44
CA ASP A 68 11.46 3.58 20.39
C ASP A 68 10.86 4.48 19.28
N ASP A 69 11.25 5.76 19.29
CA ASP A 69 10.77 6.75 18.33
C ASP A 69 11.25 6.48 16.90
N GLU A 70 12.42 5.87 16.74
CA GLU A 70 12.94 5.51 15.42
C GLU A 70 12.04 4.47 14.74
N GLY A 71 11.66 3.42 15.47
CA GLY A 71 10.71 2.42 14.95
C GLY A 71 9.34 3.03 14.64
N ARG A 72 8.80 3.85 15.55
CA ARG A 72 7.52 4.54 15.32
C ARG A 72 7.57 5.47 14.10
N ALA A 73 8.64 6.24 13.96
CA ALA A 73 8.82 7.14 12.83
C ALA A 73 8.96 6.38 11.51
N LEU A 74 9.76 5.30 11.48
CA LEU A 74 9.96 4.48 10.28
C LEU A 74 8.64 3.85 9.80
N LEU A 75 7.88 3.23 10.71
CA LEU A 75 6.62 2.60 10.35
C LEU A 75 5.55 3.64 9.92
N THR A 76 5.60 4.85 10.48
CA THR A 76 4.73 5.94 10.05
C THR A 76 5.09 6.39 8.64
N ASP A 77 6.36 6.61 8.38
CA ASP A 77 6.87 7.09 7.09
C ASP A 77 6.52 6.09 5.97
N ILE A 78 6.88 4.82 6.14
CA ILE A 78 6.57 3.78 5.16
C ILE A 78 5.05 3.58 5.04
N GLY A 79 4.32 3.45 6.15
CA GLY A 79 2.87 3.22 6.12
C GLY A 79 2.06 4.33 5.44
N THR A 80 2.52 5.60 5.54
CA THR A 80 1.91 6.72 4.81
C THR A 80 2.32 6.73 3.34
N GLU A 81 3.53 6.29 3.01
CA GLU A 81 3.96 6.10 1.62
C GLU A 81 3.13 5.01 0.94
N GLU A 82 2.80 3.91 1.63
CA GLU A 82 1.91 2.86 1.08
C GLU A 82 0.50 3.38 0.78
N MET A 83 -0.01 4.37 1.53
CA MET A 83 -1.26 5.04 1.15
C MET A 83 -1.12 5.85 -0.15
N ALA A 84 0.03 6.45 -0.41
CA ALA A 84 0.29 7.08 -1.71
C ALA A 84 0.38 6.04 -2.83
N HIS A 85 0.90 4.85 -2.55
CA HIS A 85 0.89 3.73 -3.51
C HIS A 85 -0.54 3.21 -3.77
N VAL A 86 -1.40 3.14 -2.75
CA VAL A 86 -2.85 2.88 -2.94
C VAL A 86 -3.46 3.86 -3.92
N GLU A 87 -3.13 5.15 -3.82
CA GLU A 87 -3.60 6.19 -4.75
C GLU A 87 -3.09 5.94 -6.18
N MET A 88 -1.81 5.56 -6.35
CA MET A 88 -1.23 5.23 -7.65
C MET A 88 -1.91 4.01 -8.28
N ILE A 89 -2.08 2.93 -7.54
CA ILE A 89 -2.78 1.71 -7.99
C ILE A 89 -4.22 2.04 -8.40
N SER A 90 -4.92 2.82 -7.59
CA SER A 90 -6.29 3.27 -7.90
C SER A 90 -6.34 4.08 -9.20
N ALA A 91 -5.40 4.99 -9.41
CA ALA A 91 -5.29 5.78 -10.64
C ALA A 91 -5.01 4.89 -11.86
N MET A 92 -4.14 3.88 -11.73
CA MET A 92 -3.86 2.92 -12.81
C MET A 92 -5.12 2.13 -13.18
N VAL A 93 -5.80 1.51 -12.20
CA VAL A 93 -7.02 0.73 -12.44
C VAL A 93 -8.10 1.61 -13.07
N TYR A 94 -8.31 2.82 -12.53
CA TYR A 94 -9.27 3.77 -13.08
C TYR A 94 -8.99 4.08 -14.55
N GLN A 95 -7.75 4.42 -14.92
CA GLN A 95 -7.40 4.75 -16.30
C GLN A 95 -7.47 3.55 -17.23
N LEU A 96 -7.12 2.35 -16.77
CA LEU A 96 -7.21 1.10 -17.52
C LEU A 96 -8.66 0.66 -17.81
N MET A 97 -9.61 1.14 -17.04
CA MET A 97 -11.05 0.87 -17.23
C MET A 97 -11.76 1.96 -18.05
N GLN A 98 -11.13 3.10 -18.30
CA GLN A 98 -11.76 4.22 -19.00
C GLN A 98 -12.16 3.86 -20.43
N GLY A 99 -13.39 4.22 -20.81
CA GLY A 99 -13.93 3.96 -22.14
C GLY A 99 -14.35 2.51 -22.40
N ALA A 100 -14.25 1.62 -21.43
CA ALA A 100 -14.68 0.24 -21.55
C ALA A 100 -16.22 0.14 -21.60
N SER A 101 -16.74 -0.75 -22.44
CA SER A 101 -18.16 -1.10 -22.47
C SER A 101 -18.48 -2.18 -21.43
N VAL A 102 -19.78 -2.34 -21.11
CA VAL A 102 -20.24 -3.44 -20.25
C VAL A 102 -19.90 -4.81 -20.84
N ASP A 103 -19.92 -4.93 -22.17
CA ASP A 103 -19.56 -6.19 -22.83
C ASP A 103 -18.06 -6.48 -22.71
N ASP A 104 -17.22 -5.47 -22.67
CA ASP A 104 -15.78 -5.67 -22.42
C ASP A 104 -15.53 -6.08 -20.96
N LEU A 105 -16.25 -5.52 -20.01
CA LEU A 105 -16.20 -5.95 -18.60
C LEU A 105 -16.59 -7.42 -18.44
N LYS A 106 -17.65 -7.88 -19.12
CA LYS A 106 -18.04 -9.30 -19.13
C LYS A 106 -16.93 -10.19 -19.68
N LYS A 107 -16.33 -9.82 -20.81
CA LYS A 107 -15.21 -10.58 -21.42
C LYS A 107 -14.00 -10.68 -20.47
N ALA A 108 -13.75 -9.64 -19.68
CA ALA A 108 -12.65 -9.62 -18.69
C ALA A 108 -13.04 -10.34 -17.39
N GLY A 109 -14.30 -10.74 -17.20
CA GLY A 109 -14.80 -11.34 -15.95
C GLY A 109 -14.81 -10.33 -14.79
N LEU A 110 -15.18 -9.09 -15.10
CA LEU A 110 -15.38 -7.98 -14.14
C LEU A 110 -16.88 -7.64 -13.98
N ASP A 111 -17.76 -8.38 -14.59
CA ASP A 111 -19.21 -8.17 -14.54
C ASP A 111 -19.80 -8.33 -13.13
N GLY A 112 -19.24 -9.23 -12.30
CA GLY A 112 -19.63 -9.37 -10.90
C GLY A 112 -19.34 -8.10 -10.09
N MET A 113 -18.13 -7.54 -10.25
CA MET A 113 -17.77 -6.27 -9.61
C MET A 113 -18.61 -5.10 -10.15
N PHE A 114 -18.86 -5.08 -11.47
CA PHE A 114 -19.72 -4.06 -12.08
C PHE A 114 -21.16 -4.13 -11.56
N THR A 115 -21.70 -5.31 -11.28
CA THR A 115 -23.07 -5.47 -10.76
C THR A 115 -23.26 -4.76 -9.43
N GLU A 116 -22.26 -4.80 -8.55
CA GLU A 116 -22.36 -4.18 -7.23
C GLU A 116 -21.86 -2.73 -7.19
N HIS A 117 -20.88 -2.40 -8.01
CA HIS A 117 -20.13 -1.14 -7.90
C HIS A 117 -20.14 -0.28 -9.16
N GLY A 118 -20.70 -0.74 -10.28
CA GLY A 118 -20.63 -0.05 -11.57
C GLY A 118 -19.16 0.08 -12.02
N PHE A 119 -18.76 1.29 -12.42
CA PHE A 119 -17.37 1.64 -12.74
C PHE A 119 -16.60 2.17 -11.53
N GLY A 120 -17.17 2.07 -10.33
CA GLY A 120 -16.47 2.46 -9.09
C GLY A 120 -15.33 1.52 -8.75
N LEU A 121 -14.28 2.08 -8.16
CA LEU A 121 -13.19 1.27 -7.64
C LEU A 121 -13.59 0.69 -6.28
N TYR A 122 -13.38 -0.60 -6.13
CA TYR A 122 -13.60 -1.30 -4.88
C TYR A 122 -12.37 -2.12 -4.51
N PRO A 123 -11.88 -2.08 -3.26
CA PRO A 123 -10.64 -2.75 -2.87
C PRO A 123 -10.82 -4.27 -2.82
N THR A 124 -10.64 -4.91 -3.98
CA THR A 124 -10.63 -6.38 -4.14
C THR A 124 -9.26 -6.83 -4.64
N ASN A 125 -9.04 -8.15 -4.61
CA ASN A 125 -7.98 -8.76 -5.39
C ASN A 125 -8.46 -9.11 -6.82
N ALA A 126 -7.58 -9.66 -7.65
CA ALA A 126 -7.89 -10.04 -9.03
C ALA A 126 -9.00 -11.11 -9.16
N GLN A 127 -9.29 -11.89 -8.12
CA GLN A 127 -10.35 -12.89 -8.07
C GLN A 127 -11.69 -12.31 -7.57
N GLY A 128 -11.74 -11.02 -7.21
CA GLY A 128 -12.93 -10.35 -6.70
C GLY A 128 -13.15 -10.51 -5.19
N TYR A 129 -12.22 -11.12 -4.45
CA TYR A 129 -12.31 -11.15 -2.99
C TYR A 129 -12.05 -9.76 -2.41
N PRO A 130 -12.95 -9.22 -1.58
CA PRO A 130 -12.78 -7.91 -0.98
C PRO A 130 -11.61 -7.90 0.00
N PHE A 131 -11.04 -6.71 0.21
CA PHE A 131 -10.04 -6.50 1.26
C PHE A 131 -10.56 -6.95 2.62
N ARG A 132 -9.70 -7.60 3.38
CA ARG A 132 -10.01 -8.11 4.72
C ARG A 132 -8.91 -7.74 5.69
N VAL A 133 -9.30 -7.29 6.89
CA VAL A 133 -8.34 -6.90 7.94
C VAL A 133 -7.55 -8.10 8.48
N ASP A 134 -8.05 -9.32 8.33
CA ASP A 134 -7.37 -10.56 8.74
C ASP A 134 -6.26 -11.03 7.78
N TYR A 135 -5.94 -10.22 6.77
CA TYR A 135 -4.79 -10.46 5.90
C TYR A 135 -3.43 -10.24 6.57
N PHE A 136 -3.41 -9.57 7.72
CA PHE A 136 -2.20 -9.37 8.51
C PHE A 136 -2.50 -9.54 10.00
N SER A 137 -1.46 -9.83 10.77
CA SER A 137 -1.54 -9.98 12.21
C SER A 137 -0.59 -9.00 12.89
N ILE A 138 -0.96 -8.53 14.07
CA ILE A 138 -0.13 -7.68 14.91
C ILE A 138 0.00 -8.37 16.25
N THR A 139 1.23 -8.73 16.61
CA THR A 139 1.52 -9.46 17.84
C THR A 139 1.92 -8.55 18.99
N GLY A 140 2.40 -7.34 18.66
CA GLY A 140 3.02 -6.42 19.63
C GLY A 140 4.46 -6.78 19.97
N ASP A 141 5.01 -7.86 19.41
CA ASP A 141 6.42 -8.18 19.48
C ASP A 141 7.15 -7.53 18.28
N PRO A 142 8.06 -6.57 18.48
CA PRO A 142 8.66 -5.83 17.39
C PRO A 142 9.54 -6.70 16.48
N ILE A 143 10.06 -7.83 16.96
CA ILE A 143 10.85 -8.75 16.13
C ILE A 143 9.92 -9.58 15.22
N ALA A 144 8.84 -10.14 15.78
CA ALA A 144 7.85 -10.89 15.00
C ALA A 144 7.18 -9.99 13.95
N ASP A 145 6.74 -8.81 14.37
CA ASP A 145 6.02 -7.86 13.51
C ASP A 145 6.93 -7.33 12.38
N LEU A 146 8.20 -7.00 12.66
CA LEU A 146 9.15 -6.60 11.61
C LEU A 146 9.53 -7.75 10.67
N ALA A 147 9.61 -9.00 11.16
CA ALA A 147 9.85 -10.15 10.30
C ALA A 147 8.68 -10.36 9.30
N GLU A 148 7.44 -10.15 9.74
CA GLU A 148 6.27 -10.16 8.86
C GLU A 148 6.34 -9.02 7.82
N ASN A 149 6.74 -7.80 8.22
CA ASN A 149 6.89 -6.67 7.31
C ASN A 149 7.93 -6.98 6.23
N LEU A 150 9.10 -7.53 6.58
CA LEU A 150 10.10 -7.97 5.61
C LEU A 150 9.55 -8.98 4.60
N ALA A 151 8.75 -9.93 5.05
CA ALA A 151 8.11 -10.91 4.18
C ALA A 151 7.05 -10.26 3.29
N ALA A 152 6.31 -9.28 3.80
CA ALA A 152 5.29 -8.54 3.06
C ALA A 152 5.89 -7.77 1.89
N GLU A 153 6.95 -6.99 2.12
CA GLU A 153 7.67 -6.24 1.08
C GLU A 153 8.19 -7.15 -0.04
N GLN A 154 8.76 -8.29 0.32
CA GLN A 154 9.25 -9.25 -0.67
C GLN A 154 8.13 -9.89 -1.50
N LYS A 155 6.96 -10.11 -0.90
CA LYS A 155 5.78 -10.63 -1.63
C LYS A 155 5.21 -9.57 -2.55
N ALA A 156 5.08 -8.31 -2.10
CA ALA A 156 4.62 -7.21 -2.93
C ALA A 156 5.56 -6.98 -4.12
N ARG A 157 6.88 -6.94 -3.89
CA ARG A 157 7.89 -6.87 -4.95
C ARG A 157 7.72 -7.98 -6.00
N ALA A 158 7.54 -9.24 -5.55
CA ALA A 158 7.37 -10.37 -6.45
C ALA A 158 6.06 -10.26 -7.27
N ILE A 159 4.98 -9.76 -6.68
CA ILE A 159 3.72 -9.52 -7.40
C ILE A 159 3.90 -8.45 -8.46
N TYR A 160 4.61 -7.36 -8.19
CA TYR A 160 4.92 -6.35 -9.21
C TYR A 160 5.72 -6.93 -10.38
N GLU A 161 6.70 -7.80 -10.13
CA GLU A 161 7.45 -8.50 -11.17
C GLU A 161 6.54 -9.39 -12.03
N ASN A 162 5.63 -10.13 -11.39
CA ASN A 162 4.63 -10.94 -12.08
C ASN A 162 3.69 -10.08 -12.94
N LEU A 163 3.19 -8.96 -12.39
CA LEU A 163 2.33 -8.04 -13.14
C LEU A 163 3.03 -7.46 -14.37
N MET A 164 4.28 -7.03 -14.25
CA MET A 164 5.07 -6.52 -15.38
C MET A 164 5.29 -7.59 -16.45
N SER A 165 5.38 -8.87 -16.10
CA SER A 165 5.53 -9.96 -17.06
C SER A 165 4.28 -10.24 -17.89
N LEU A 166 3.11 -9.71 -17.50
CA LEU A 166 1.83 -9.89 -18.19
C LEU A 166 1.56 -8.86 -19.29
N THR A 167 2.44 -7.87 -19.45
CA THR A 167 2.22 -6.78 -20.40
C THR A 167 3.54 -6.33 -21.04
N ASN A 168 3.45 -5.80 -22.26
CA ASN A 168 4.57 -5.13 -22.94
C ASN A 168 4.34 -3.63 -23.08
N ARG A 169 3.32 -3.07 -22.40
CA ARG A 169 2.95 -1.66 -22.48
C ARG A 169 3.85 -0.82 -21.56
N PRO A 170 4.66 0.11 -22.11
CA PRO A 170 5.55 0.94 -21.29
C PRO A 170 4.83 1.85 -20.29
N ASP A 171 3.63 2.33 -20.64
CA ASP A 171 2.79 3.18 -19.80
C ASP A 171 2.23 2.45 -18.57
N ILE A 172 2.18 1.12 -18.59
CA ILE A 172 1.82 0.26 -17.43
C ILE A 172 3.09 -0.18 -16.69
N ILE A 173 4.13 -0.57 -17.41
CA ILE A 173 5.38 -1.09 -16.82
C ILE A 173 6.10 -0.01 -16.01
N ALA A 174 6.14 1.23 -16.47
CA ALA A 174 6.88 2.29 -15.80
C ALA A 174 6.40 2.56 -14.37
N PRO A 175 5.09 2.80 -14.08
CA PRO A 175 4.60 2.97 -12.72
C PRO A 175 4.73 1.69 -11.88
N LEU A 176 4.51 0.49 -12.44
CA LEU A 176 4.72 -0.76 -11.71
C LEU A 176 6.19 -0.96 -11.33
N SER A 177 7.12 -0.57 -12.20
CA SER A 177 8.56 -0.61 -11.93
C SER A 177 8.95 0.37 -10.81
N PHE A 178 8.34 1.56 -10.78
CA PHE A 178 8.52 2.51 -9.69
C PHE A 178 8.08 1.90 -8.36
N LEU A 179 6.86 1.40 -8.27
CA LEU A 179 6.32 0.76 -7.06
C LEU A 179 7.22 -0.40 -6.61
N ARG A 180 7.58 -1.31 -7.53
CA ARG A 180 8.53 -2.38 -7.22
C ARG A 180 9.86 -1.88 -6.61
N GLN A 181 10.37 -0.74 -7.07
CA GLN A 181 11.60 -0.15 -6.49
C GLN A 181 11.37 0.34 -5.06
N ARG A 182 10.17 0.85 -4.75
CA ARG A 182 9.84 1.28 -3.39
C ARG A 182 9.80 0.08 -2.42
N GLU A 183 9.23 -1.06 -2.83
CA GLU A 183 9.25 -2.29 -2.01
C GLU A 183 10.68 -2.72 -1.62
N ILE A 184 11.63 -2.54 -2.52
CA ILE A 184 13.05 -2.85 -2.22
C ILE A 184 13.61 -1.89 -1.18
N VAL A 185 13.28 -0.60 -1.30
CA VAL A 185 13.72 0.42 -0.33
C VAL A 185 13.09 0.18 1.05
N HIS A 186 11.78 -0.09 1.09
CA HIS A 186 11.06 -0.40 2.34
C HIS A 186 11.65 -1.64 3.02
N TYR A 187 11.86 -2.71 2.25
CA TYR A 187 12.52 -3.90 2.76
C TYR A 187 13.88 -3.60 3.41
N GLN A 188 14.72 -2.81 2.76
CA GLN A 188 16.04 -2.47 3.29
C GLN A 188 15.93 -1.70 4.60
N ARG A 189 15.05 -0.71 4.67
CA ARG A 189 14.80 0.10 5.87
C ARG A 189 14.25 -0.75 7.02
N PHE A 190 13.30 -1.64 6.76
CA PHE A 190 12.83 -2.58 7.77
C PHE A 190 13.90 -3.57 8.21
N LEU A 191 14.77 -4.02 7.31
CA LEU A 191 15.86 -4.94 7.65
C LEU A 191 16.90 -4.28 8.58
N GLU A 192 17.21 -3.01 8.38
CA GLU A 192 18.09 -2.26 9.26
C GLU A 192 17.50 -2.15 10.67
N LEU A 193 16.21 -1.78 10.78
CA LEU A 193 15.52 -1.70 12.07
C LEU A 193 15.39 -3.07 12.74
N TYR A 194 15.03 -4.10 11.99
CA TYR A 194 14.96 -5.49 12.48
C TYR A 194 16.29 -5.95 13.09
N ARG A 195 17.41 -5.72 12.37
CA ARG A 195 18.76 -6.08 12.85
C ARG A 195 19.17 -5.31 14.10
N LYS A 196 18.78 -4.04 14.20
CA LYS A 196 19.00 -3.23 15.40
C LYS A 196 18.28 -3.84 16.60
N TYR A 197 17.00 -4.13 16.47
CA TYR A 197 16.21 -4.71 17.56
C TYR A 197 16.66 -6.14 17.89
N GLN A 198 16.95 -6.96 16.90
CA GLN A 198 17.44 -8.31 17.13
C GLN A 198 18.70 -8.33 18.03
N LYS A 199 19.64 -7.42 17.81
CA LYS A 199 20.83 -7.28 18.69
C LYS A 199 20.46 -6.90 20.12
N GLN A 200 19.47 -6.02 20.30
CA GLN A 200 19.01 -5.59 21.64
C GLN A 200 18.31 -6.72 22.41
N TYR A 201 17.57 -7.57 21.73
CA TYR A 201 16.84 -8.70 22.36
C TYR A 201 17.72 -9.91 22.64
N THR A 202 18.78 -10.14 21.85
CA THR A 202 19.73 -11.24 22.10
C THR A 202 20.74 -10.94 23.20
N CYS A 203 20.87 -9.68 23.63
CA CYS A 203 21.74 -9.26 24.73
C CYS A 203 21.02 -9.21 26.10
N LYS A 204 19.77 -9.65 26.18
CA LYS A 204 19.01 -9.82 27.43
C LYS A 204 18.90 -11.30 27.79
#